data_601789771c1f80b58c01322d23e69ca6
#
_entry.id   601789771c1f80b58c01322d23e69ca6
#
_cell.length_a   1.000
_cell.length_b   1.000
_cell.length_c   1.000
_cell.angle_alpha   90.00
_cell.angle_beta   90.00
_cell.angle_gamma   90.00
#
_symmetry.space_group_name_H-M   'P 1'
#
loop_
_entity.id
_entity.type
_entity.pdbx_description
1 polymer ?
#
loop_
_entity_poly.entity_id
_entity_poly.type
_entity_poly.pdbx_seq_one_letter_code
_entity_poly.pdbx_strand_id
1 'polypeptide(L)'
;MLDALVEAFGLGADDTVVDLGCGTGQLSLPLAARVGAVVGVDPEPDMLALARQAALDAAAGNTTWLLGADSDLSALGRLLGERTVGALTAAVAIHFMDRDALFRAVRPLLRPGGGVAVVTNGAPLWLQDAEWSGALRECLERLLGHPVTANCQTDEAGRLLNQEALVRAGFRYTESSVQYDAPLTVDDMVGGVFSALSADRLPSAQGRAAFTAEVRDALGGRDEVTERIRVWLQFGTPD
;
A
#
# COMPACT_ATOMS: atom_id res chain seq x y z
N MET A 1 13.65 1.13 1.72
CA MET A 1 12.32 1.79 1.62
C MET A 1 12.04 2.66 2.85
N LEU A 2 11.92 2.10 4.06
CA LEU A 2 11.63 2.88 5.28
C LEU A 2 12.63 4.01 5.53
N ASP A 3 13.93 3.74 5.38
CA ASP A 3 14.96 4.79 5.56
C ASP A 3 14.76 5.94 4.59
N ALA A 4 14.48 5.65 3.31
CA ALA A 4 14.20 6.69 2.32
C ALA A 4 12.98 7.55 2.68
N LEU A 5 11.94 6.96 3.27
CA LEU A 5 10.74 7.67 3.72
C LEU A 5 11.06 8.54 4.95
N VAL A 6 11.78 7.99 5.92
CA VAL A 6 12.22 8.71 7.12
C VAL A 6 13.14 9.89 6.76
N GLU A 7 14.10 9.67 5.87
CA GLU A 7 15.04 10.69 5.41
C GLU A 7 14.37 11.80 4.60
N ALA A 8 13.40 11.44 3.73
CA ALA A 8 12.71 12.41 2.87
C ALA A 8 12.02 13.54 3.66
N PHE A 9 11.52 13.24 4.85
CA PHE A 9 10.78 14.18 5.70
C PHE A 9 11.47 14.46 7.04
N GLY A 10 12.67 13.93 7.28
CA GLY A 10 13.37 14.06 8.55
C GLY A 10 12.54 13.57 9.73
N LEU A 11 11.89 12.41 9.59
CA LEU A 11 11.00 11.85 10.62
C LEU A 11 11.79 11.34 11.83
N GLY A 12 11.25 11.55 13.02
CA GLY A 12 11.85 11.12 14.28
C GLY A 12 10.82 10.86 15.39
N ALA A 13 11.33 10.69 16.60
CA ALA A 13 10.54 10.29 17.77
C ALA A 13 9.43 11.28 18.19
N ASP A 14 9.46 12.52 17.69
CA ASP A 14 8.44 13.53 17.97
C ASP A 14 7.38 13.63 16.88
N ASP A 15 7.52 12.86 15.79
CA ASP A 15 6.64 12.95 14.64
C ASP A 15 5.44 12.01 14.73
N THR A 16 4.31 12.49 14.22
CA THR A 16 3.13 11.68 13.94
C THR A 16 3.05 11.42 12.44
N VAL A 17 2.87 10.17 12.06
CA VAL A 17 2.61 9.74 10.67
C VAL A 17 1.16 9.27 10.55
N VAL A 18 0.47 9.72 9.51
CA VAL A 18 -0.85 9.20 9.12
C VAL A 18 -0.66 8.23 7.97
N ASP A 19 -1.02 6.97 8.16
CA ASP A 19 -0.97 5.91 7.13
C ASP A 19 -2.38 5.64 6.63
N LEU A 20 -2.70 6.12 5.43
CA LEU A 20 -4.03 6.10 4.85
C LEU A 20 -4.20 4.90 3.90
N GLY A 21 -5.25 4.10 4.11
CA GLY A 21 -5.39 2.78 3.53
C GLY A 21 -4.38 1.82 4.15
N CYS A 22 -4.25 1.84 5.47
CA CYS A 22 -3.19 1.13 6.21
C CYS A 22 -3.32 -0.39 6.16
N GLY A 23 -4.49 -0.93 5.78
CA GLY A 23 -4.77 -2.35 5.74
C GLY A 23 -4.45 -3.04 7.07
N THR A 24 -3.68 -4.10 7.03
CA THR A 24 -3.24 -4.85 8.21
C THR A 24 -2.04 -4.24 8.94
N GLY A 25 -1.63 -3.00 8.59
CA GLY A 25 -0.55 -2.28 9.25
C GLY A 25 0.86 -2.62 8.77
N GLN A 26 1.01 -3.19 7.58
CA GLN A 26 2.32 -3.64 7.05
C GLN A 26 3.34 -2.50 6.90
N LEU A 27 2.90 -1.26 6.61
CA LEU A 27 3.76 -0.07 6.62
C LEU A 27 3.73 0.62 7.98
N SER A 28 2.55 0.71 8.60
CA SER A 28 2.35 1.40 9.89
C SER A 28 3.24 0.84 11.00
N LEU A 29 3.34 -0.49 11.14
CA LEU A 29 4.10 -1.11 12.23
C LEU A 29 5.61 -0.86 12.14
N PRO A 30 6.27 -1.07 10.99
CA PRO A 30 7.67 -0.70 10.84
C PRO A 30 7.93 0.81 11.01
N LEU A 31 6.98 1.68 10.62
CA LEU A 31 7.07 3.12 10.87
C LEU A 31 6.97 3.45 12.36
N ALA A 32 6.11 2.76 13.11
CA ALA A 32 5.97 2.97 14.55
C ALA A 32 7.29 2.77 15.32
N ALA A 33 8.20 1.94 14.82
CA ALA A 33 9.53 1.77 15.39
C ALA A 33 10.49 2.96 15.13
N ARG A 34 10.09 3.92 14.28
CA ARG A 34 10.95 5.02 13.79
C ARG A 34 10.42 6.41 14.17
N VAL A 35 9.15 6.52 14.58
CA VAL A 35 8.45 7.79 14.85
C VAL A 35 7.74 7.76 16.19
N GLY A 36 7.27 8.93 16.64
CA GLY A 36 6.56 9.06 17.92
C GLY A 36 5.18 8.44 17.94
N ALA A 37 4.44 8.56 16.84
CA ALA A 37 3.11 7.96 16.71
C ALA A 37 2.76 7.64 15.26
N VAL A 38 1.97 6.58 15.06
CA VAL A 38 1.35 6.26 13.77
C VAL A 38 -0.16 6.18 13.92
N VAL A 39 -0.88 6.88 13.06
CA VAL A 39 -2.34 6.82 12.93
C VAL A 39 -2.68 6.08 11.64
N GLY A 40 -3.01 4.81 11.75
CA GLY A 40 -3.49 4.00 10.63
C GLY A 40 -4.98 4.23 10.40
N VAL A 41 -5.37 4.54 9.16
CA VAL A 41 -6.75 4.78 8.75
C VAL A 41 -7.11 3.82 7.63
N ASP A 42 -8.20 3.08 7.77
CA ASP A 42 -8.68 2.15 6.74
C ASP A 42 -10.21 2.03 6.79
N PRO A 43 -10.91 1.93 5.64
CA PRO A 43 -12.37 1.78 5.62
C PRO A 43 -12.83 0.36 5.99
N GLU A 44 -11.95 -0.63 6.01
CA GLU A 44 -12.30 -2.04 6.25
C GLU A 44 -12.06 -2.42 7.72
N PRO A 45 -13.11 -2.67 8.52
CA PRO A 45 -12.97 -2.97 9.95
C PRO A 45 -12.19 -4.27 10.21
N ASP A 46 -12.28 -5.25 9.32
CA ASP A 46 -11.55 -6.52 9.45
C ASP A 46 -10.03 -6.32 9.28
N MET A 47 -9.62 -5.42 8.37
CA MET A 47 -8.21 -5.04 8.21
C MET A 47 -7.68 -4.39 9.49
N LEU A 48 -8.45 -3.47 10.07
CA LEU A 48 -8.09 -2.83 11.32
C LEU A 48 -8.05 -3.80 12.52
N ALA A 49 -8.89 -4.83 12.53
CA ALA A 49 -8.83 -5.87 13.55
C ALA A 49 -7.51 -6.65 13.47
N LEU A 50 -7.08 -7.01 12.27
CA LEU A 50 -5.78 -7.65 12.03
C LEU A 50 -4.61 -6.72 12.36
N ALA A 51 -4.69 -5.44 11.99
CA ALA A 51 -3.68 -4.44 12.33
C ALA A 51 -3.49 -4.28 13.84
N ARG A 52 -4.60 -4.23 14.61
CA ARG A 52 -4.56 -4.18 16.09
C ARG A 52 -3.90 -5.41 16.67
N GLN A 53 -4.25 -6.61 16.16
CA GLN A 53 -3.62 -7.85 16.62
C GLN A 53 -2.12 -7.84 16.33
N ALA A 54 -1.72 -7.49 15.10
CA ALA A 54 -0.32 -7.40 14.72
C ALA A 54 0.46 -6.37 15.56
N ALA A 55 -0.18 -5.24 15.93
CA ALA A 55 0.42 -4.24 16.82
C ALA A 55 0.65 -4.77 18.24
N LEU A 56 -0.30 -5.55 18.77
CA LEU A 56 -0.15 -6.22 20.08
C LEU A 56 1.00 -7.23 20.04
N ASP A 57 1.07 -8.05 19.00
CA ASP A 57 2.12 -9.07 18.84
C ASP A 57 3.52 -8.44 18.69
N ALA A 58 3.59 -7.27 18.04
CA ALA A 58 4.82 -6.47 17.89
C ALA A 58 5.12 -5.54 19.09
N ALA A 59 4.27 -5.48 20.11
CA ALA A 59 4.35 -4.52 21.22
C ALA A 59 4.45 -3.04 20.76
N ALA A 60 3.81 -2.69 19.65
CA ALA A 60 3.80 -1.35 19.06
C ALA A 60 2.74 -0.45 19.74
N GLY A 61 3.06 0.07 20.92
CA GLY A 61 2.13 0.84 21.76
C GLY A 61 1.84 2.27 21.29
N ASN A 62 2.54 2.74 20.25
CA ASN A 62 2.40 4.09 19.67
C ASN A 62 1.60 4.09 18.36
N THR A 63 0.72 3.12 18.17
CA THR A 63 -0.17 3.03 17.01
C THR A 63 -1.62 3.27 17.39
N THR A 64 -2.35 3.99 16.53
CA THR A 64 -3.80 4.22 16.65
C THR A 64 -4.47 3.79 15.36
N TRP A 65 -5.58 3.06 15.45
CA TRP A 65 -6.28 2.49 14.29
C TRP A 65 -7.68 3.07 14.19
N LEU A 66 -7.96 3.78 13.11
CA LEU A 66 -9.21 4.50 12.89
C LEU A 66 -9.96 3.94 11.68
N LEU A 67 -11.25 3.68 11.86
CA LEU A 67 -12.16 3.38 10.77
C LEU A 67 -12.49 4.68 10.04
N GLY A 68 -12.11 4.76 8.76
CA GLY A 68 -12.30 5.96 7.95
C GLY A 68 -11.66 5.85 6.57
N ALA A 69 -11.84 6.88 5.76
CA ALA A 69 -11.35 6.98 4.39
C ALA A 69 -10.63 8.32 4.16
N ASP A 70 -10.16 8.55 2.93
CA ASP A 70 -9.58 9.82 2.48
C ASP A 70 -10.53 11.02 2.68
N SER A 71 -11.84 10.81 2.53
CA SER A 71 -12.87 11.82 2.77
C SER A 71 -12.92 12.33 4.22
N ASP A 72 -12.41 11.53 5.19
CA ASP A 72 -12.43 11.87 6.63
C ASP A 72 -11.21 12.68 7.07
N LEU A 73 -10.26 12.93 6.15
CA LEU A 73 -9.00 13.59 6.47
C LEU A 73 -9.18 14.98 7.09
N SER A 74 -10.20 15.75 6.64
CA SER A 74 -10.54 17.05 7.23
C SER A 74 -11.03 16.94 8.68
N ALA A 75 -11.74 15.85 9.02
CA ALA A 75 -12.16 15.57 10.39
C ALA A 75 -10.98 15.14 11.26
N LEU A 76 -10.12 14.27 10.73
CA LEU A 76 -8.89 13.86 11.39
C LEU A 76 -7.99 15.06 11.67
N GLY A 77 -7.87 16.00 10.73
CA GLY A 77 -7.10 17.22 10.91
C GLY A 77 -7.60 18.10 12.07
N ARG A 78 -8.92 18.15 12.30
CA ARG A 78 -9.46 18.85 13.48
C ARG A 78 -9.09 18.18 14.81
N LEU A 79 -8.83 16.89 14.80
CA LEU A 79 -8.41 16.13 16.00
C LEU A 79 -6.90 16.23 16.23
N LEU A 80 -6.10 16.12 15.19
CA LEU A 80 -4.65 16.17 15.26
C LEU A 80 -4.11 17.60 15.36
N GLY A 81 -4.82 18.56 14.79
CA GLY A 81 -4.37 19.96 14.69
C GLY A 81 -3.63 20.25 13.37
N GLU A 82 -3.53 21.54 13.04
CA GLU A 82 -2.77 22.00 11.89
C GLU A 82 -1.26 21.89 12.16
N ARG A 83 -0.49 21.55 11.12
CA ARG A 83 0.98 21.52 11.14
C ARG A 83 1.58 20.55 12.18
N THR A 84 0.89 19.46 12.47
CA THR A 84 1.32 18.43 13.45
C THR A 84 1.78 17.13 12.82
N VAL A 85 1.42 16.87 11.56
CA VAL A 85 1.71 15.63 10.86
C VAL A 85 3.08 15.71 10.18
N GLY A 86 3.98 14.78 10.51
CA GLY A 86 5.30 14.67 9.88
C GLY A 86 5.22 14.10 8.47
N ALA A 87 4.36 13.10 8.27
CA ALA A 87 4.07 12.56 6.93
C ALA A 87 2.67 11.96 6.85
N LEU A 88 2.07 12.04 5.65
CA LEU A 88 0.97 11.16 5.25
C LEU A 88 1.53 10.12 4.28
N THR A 89 1.27 8.86 4.55
CA THR A 89 1.63 7.74 3.66
C THR A 89 0.38 7.11 3.06
N ALA A 90 0.47 6.66 1.80
CA ALA A 90 -0.52 5.83 1.15
C ALA A 90 0.22 4.72 0.39
N ALA A 91 0.23 3.50 0.96
CA ALA A 91 0.93 2.36 0.38
C ALA A 91 -0.05 1.45 -0.34
N VAL A 92 0.11 1.33 -1.66
CA VAL A 92 -0.73 0.48 -2.55
C VAL A 92 -2.24 0.75 -2.39
N ALA A 93 -2.62 1.95 -1.95
CA ALA A 93 -4.00 2.33 -1.65
C ALA A 93 -4.50 3.55 -2.44
N ILE A 94 -3.61 4.37 -2.98
CA ILE A 94 -3.93 5.65 -3.62
C ILE A 94 -4.93 5.55 -4.78
N HIS A 95 -5.01 4.40 -5.44
CA HIS A 95 -5.93 4.19 -6.57
C HIS A 95 -7.41 4.09 -6.17
N PHE A 96 -7.70 3.96 -4.88
CA PHE A 96 -9.05 4.00 -4.32
C PHE A 96 -9.48 5.40 -3.88
N MET A 97 -8.59 6.40 -3.94
CA MET A 97 -8.77 7.73 -3.34
C MET A 97 -8.93 8.83 -4.40
N ASP A 98 -9.61 9.90 -4.03
CA ASP A 98 -9.58 11.15 -4.79
C ASP A 98 -8.27 11.90 -4.50
N ARG A 99 -7.28 11.72 -5.39
CA ARG A 99 -5.93 12.29 -5.27
C ARG A 99 -5.94 13.80 -5.08
N ASP A 100 -6.75 14.50 -5.87
CA ASP A 100 -6.79 15.96 -5.84
C ASP A 100 -7.41 16.49 -4.53
N ALA A 101 -8.47 15.86 -4.05
CA ALA A 101 -9.09 16.20 -2.78
C ALA A 101 -8.14 15.84 -1.61
N LEU A 102 -7.55 14.66 -1.63
CA LEU A 102 -6.61 14.16 -0.62
C LEU A 102 -5.42 15.10 -0.44
N PHE A 103 -4.69 15.42 -1.53
CA PHE A 103 -3.48 16.22 -1.44
C PHE A 103 -3.75 17.67 -1.03
N ARG A 104 -4.90 18.23 -1.41
CA ARG A 104 -5.34 19.54 -0.88
C ARG A 104 -5.67 19.47 0.60
N ALA A 105 -6.36 18.42 1.05
CA ALA A 105 -6.81 18.29 2.44
C ALA A 105 -5.67 18.02 3.41
N VAL A 106 -4.62 17.30 3.00
CA VAL A 106 -3.48 16.98 3.89
C VAL A 106 -2.54 18.17 4.10
N ARG A 107 -2.42 19.08 3.12
CA ARG A 107 -1.43 20.15 3.14
C ARG A 107 -1.41 20.99 4.43
N PRO A 108 -2.56 21.46 4.97
CA PRO A 108 -2.57 22.23 6.21
C PRO A 108 -2.18 21.40 7.46
N LEU A 109 -2.22 20.09 7.39
CA LEU A 109 -1.87 19.21 8.51
C LEU A 109 -0.38 18.99 8.64
N LEU A 110 0.36 19.12 7.53
CA LEU A 110 1.79 18.83 7.47
C LEU A 110 2.60 19.90 8.22
N ARG A 111 3.48 19.42 9.10
CA ARG A 111 4.46 20.32 9.75
C ARG A 111 5.49 20.86 8.74
N PRO A 112 6.25 21.90 9.07
CA PRO A 112 7.37 22.33 8.25
C PRO A 112 8.35 21.18 8.00
N GLY A 113 8.68 20.94 6.73
CA GLY A 113 9.53 19.84 6.29
C GLY A 113 8.83 18.48 6.22
N GLY A 114 7.55 18.40 6.62
CA GLY A 114 6.74 17.20 6.42
C GLY A 114 6.25 17.07 4.98
N GLY A 115 5.60 15.93 4.66
CA GLY A 115 5.14 15.71 3.30
C GLY A 115 4.21 14.51 3.12
N VAL A 116 3.98 14.17 1.86
CA VAL A 116 3.20 13.01 1.43
C VAL A 116 4.11 12.00 0.78
N ALA A 117 3.94 10.72 1.09
CA ALA A 117 4.59 9.61 0.41
C ALA A 117 3.54 8.65 -0.17
N VAL A 118 3.57 8.48 -1.49
CA VAL A 118 2.82 7.42 -2.17
C VAL A 118 3.78 6.28 -2.47
N VAL A 119 3.44 5.08 -2.00
CA VAL A 119 4.26 3.87 -2.16
C VAL A 119 3.52 2.88 -3.06
N THR A 120 4.18 2.39 -4.10
CA THR A 120 3.62 1.39 -5.01
C THR A 120 4.61 0.26 -5.28
N ASN A 121 4.11 -0.97 -5.39
CA ASN A 121 4.92 -2.18 -5.60
C ASN A 121 5.17 -2.52 -7.08
N GLY A 122 4.94 -1.58 -8.00
CA GLY A 122 5.07 -1.85 -9.43
C GLY A 122 3.90 -2.68 -9.99
N ALA A 123 4.17 -3.54 -10.97
CA ALA A 123 3.12 -4.32 -11.63
C ALA A 123 2.54 -5.40 -10.70
N PRO A 124 1.22 -5.67 -10.78
CA PRO A 124 0.60 -6.80 -10.10
C PRO A 124 1.30 -8.13 -10.44
N LEU A 125 1.20 -9.12 -9.54
CA LEU A 125 1.87 -10.42 -9.70
C LEU A 125 1.61 -11.09 -11.05
N TRP A 126 0.42 -10.94 -11.61
CA TRP A 126 0.00 -11.52 -12.90
C TRP A 126 0.38 -10.68 -14.14
N LEU A 127 1.03 -9.52 -13.96
CA LEU A 127 1.49 -8.63 -15.03
C LEU A 127 2.99 -8.34 -14.98
N GLN A 128 3.74 -9.08 -14.18
CA GLN A 128 5.20 -8.94 -14.12
C GLN A 128 5.86 -9.63 -15.31
N ASP A 129 7.05 -9.15 -15.70
CA ASP A 129 7.87 -9.74 -16.74
C ASP A 129 8.67 -10.93 -16.19
N ALA A 130 7.96 -12.02 -15.90
CA ALA A 130 8.53 -13.27 -15.40
C ALA A 130 7.69 -14.47 -15.87
N GLU A 131 8.35 -15.61 -16.12
CA GLU A 131 7.68 -16.83 -16.58
C GLU A 131 6.56 -17.27 -15.63
N TRP A 132 6.83 -17.26 -14.32
CA TRP A 132 5.85 -17.61 -13.30
C TRP A 132 4.62 -16.67 -13.29
N SER A 133 4.82 -15.40 -13.61
CA SER A 133 3.74 -14.40 -13.70
C SER A 133 2.78 -14.72 -14.87
N GLY A 134 3.32 -15.16 -15.99
CA GLY A 134 2.50 -15.64 -17.12
C GLY A 134 1.66 -16.85 -16.75
N ALA A 135 2.25 -17.84 -16.09
CA ALA A 135 1.54 -19.02 -15.60
C ALA A 135 0.43 -18.68 -14.59
N LEU A 136 0.74 -17.78 -13.63
CA LEU A 136 -0.26 -17.29 -12.67
C LEU A 136 -1.42 -16.57 -13.37
N ARG A 137 -1.12 -15.72 -14.36
CA ARG A 137 -2.14 -15.00 -15.14
C ARG A 137 -3.08 -15.96 -15.84
N GLU A 138 -2.57 -17.00 -16.50
CA GLU A 138 -3.38 -17.99 -17.18
C GLU A 138 -4.34 -18.72 -16.19
N CYS A 139 -3.85 -19.09 -15.00
CA CYS A 139 -4.69 -19.66 -13.95
C CYS A 139 -5.79 -18.67 -13.52
N LEU A 140 -5.44 -17.42 -13.32
CA LEU A 140 -6.37 -16.37 -12.90
C LEU A 140 -7.44 -16.09 -13.96
N GLU A 141 -7.07 -16.05 -15.24
CA GLU A 141 -8.01 -15.88 -16.35
C GLU A 141 -8.99 -17.05 -16.48
N ARG A 142 -8.53 -18.29 -16.22
CA ARG A 142 -9.42 -19.46 -16.14
C ARG A 142 -10.39 -19.35 -14.97
N LEU A 143 -9.92 -18.93 -13.80
CA LEU A 143 -10.76 -18.73 -12.62
C LEU A 143 -11.85 -17.69 -12.86
N LEU A 144 -11.51 -16.57 -13.49
CA LEU A 144 -12.42 -15.45 -13.73
C LEU A 144 -13.27 -15.58 -14.99
N GLY A 145 -12.86 -16.43 -15.94
CA GLY A 145 -13.54 -16.61 -17.22
C GLY A 145 -13.36 -15.47 -18.22
N HIS A 146 -12.41 -14.55 -17.99
CA HIS A 146 -12.10 -13.44 -18.88
C HIS A 146 -10.63 -12.99 -18.73
N PRO A 147 -10.05 -12.31 -19.72
CA PRO A 147 -8.70 -11.76 -19.64
C PRO A 147 -8.54 -10.78 -18.48
N VAL A 148 -7.38 -10.79 -17.83
CA VAL A 148 -7.04 -9.90 -16.72
C VAL A 148 -6.11 -8.79 -17.21
N THR A 149 -6.63 -7.58 -17.29
CA THR A 149 -5.92 -6.39 -17.78
C THR A 149 -5.77 -5.31 -16.73
N ALA A 150 -6.40 -5.47 -15.55
CA ALA A 150 -6.35 -4.48 -14.49
C ALA A 150 -4.95 -4.41 -13.87
N ASN A 151 -4.39 -3.20 -13.80
CA ASN A 151 -3.05 -2.93 -13.31
C ASN A 151 -3.02 -2.17 -11.96
N CYS A 152 -4.16 -1.97 -11.30
CA CYS A 152 -4.30 -1.23 -10.03
C CYS A 152 -3.64 0.17 -10.04
N GLN A 153 -3.38 0.73 -11.24
CA GLN A 153 -2.69 2.03 -11.43
C GLN A 153 -1.33 2.12 -10.69
N THR A 154 -0.63 1.00 -10.57
CA THR A 154 0.72 0.95 -9.98
C THR A 154 1.83 1.09 -11.02
N ASP A 155 1.46 1.16 -12.29
CA ASP A 155 2.32 1.36 -13.44
C ASP A 155 2.80 2.82 -13.59
N GLU A 156 3.53 3.11 -14.66
CA GLU A 156 4.02 4.45 -14.96
C GLU A 156 2.88 5.47 -15.13
N ALA A 157 1.78 5.08 -15.78
CA ALA A 157 0.62 5.95 -15.96
C ALA A 157 0.00 6.34 -14.61
N GLY A 158 -0.14 5.39 -13.69
CA GLY A 158 -0.60 5.66 -12.33
C GLY A 158 0.34 6.58 -11.55
N ARG A 159 1.66 6.40 -11.70
CA ARG A 159 2.64 7.30 -11.06
C ARG A 159 2.58 8.72 -11.62
N LEU A 160 2.39 8.88 -12.93
CA LEU A 160 2.18 10.20 -13.53
C LEU A 160 0.93 10.90 -12.99
N LEU A 161 -0.18 10.18 -12.83
CA LEU A 161 -1.40 10.74 -12.22
C LEU A 161 -1.13 11.23 -10.79
N ASN A 162 -0.36 10.49 -9.99
CA ASN A 162 0.02 10.91 -8.64
C ASN A 162 0.90 12.18 -8.67
N GLN A 163 1.91 12.20 -9.54
CA GLN A 163 2.79 13.34 -9.73
C GLN A 163 2.00 14.61 -10.09
N GLU A 164 1.14 14.52 -11.10
CA GLU A 164 0.33 15.65 -11.55
C GLU A 164 -0.60 16.17 -10.45
N ALA A 165 -1.23 15.28 -9.69
CA ALA A 165 -2.11 15.66 -8.60
C ALA A 165 -1.33 16.33 -7.44
N LEU A 166 -0.14 15.83 -7.08
CA LEU A 166 0.74 16.46 -6.11
C LEU A 166 1.15 17.88 -6.55
N VAL A 167 1.59 18.03 -7.79
CA VAL A 167 1.99 19.34 -8.34
C VAL A 167 0.80 20.31 -8.37
N ARG A 168 -0.38 19.87 -8.81
CA ARG A 168 -1.61 20.71 -8.78
C ARG A 168 -1.99 21.14 -7.36
N ALA A 169 -1.70 20.32 -6.36
CA ALA A 169 -1.94 20.65 -4.95
C ALA A 169 -0.85 21.54 -4.32
N GLY A 170 0.17 21.95 -5.08
CA GLY A 170 1.25 22.83 -4.62
C GLY A 170 2.34 22.08 -3.83
N PHE A 171 2.65 20.86 -4.24
CA PHE A 171 3.77 20.11 -3.72
C PHE A 171 4.92 20.08 -4.74
N ARG A 172 6.15 20.21 -4.25
CA ARG A 172 7.35 19.83 -5.01
C ARG A 172 7.42 18.30 -5.03
N TYR A 173 7.51 17.73 -6.21
CA TYR A 173 7.56 16.29 -6.44
C TYR A 173 9.00 15.79 -6.55
N THR A 174 9.26 14.63 -5.92
CA THR A 174 10.45 13.82 -6.16
C THR A 174 10.08 12.34 -6.16
N GLU A 175 10.88 11.51 -6.81
CA GLU A 175 10.64 10.06 -6.90
C GLU A 175 11.95 9.30 -6.66
N SER A 176 11.85 8.16 -6.00
CA SER A 176 12.92 7.17 -5.90
C SER A 176 12.37 5.75 -6.01
N SER A 177 13.23 4.77 -6.22
CA SER A 177 12.82 3.37 -6.21
C SER A 177 13.86 2.49 -5.52
N VAL A 178 13.35 1.44 -4.88
CA VAL A 178 14.18 0.37 -4.31
C VAL A 178 13.81 -0.92 -5.02
N GLN A 179 14.82 -1.72 -5.38
CA GLN A 179 14.62 -3.01 -6.01
C GLN A 179 15.35 -4.08 -5.20
N TYR A 180 14.68 -5.23 -5.01
CA TYR A 180 15.26 -6.39 -4.34
C TYR A 180 14.57 -7.66 -4.83
N ASP A 181 15.25 -8.78 -4.67
CA ASP A 181 14.70 -10.09 -4.94
C ASP A 181 14.23 -10.72 -3.62
N ALA A 182 13.05 -11.36 -3.61
CA ALA A 182 12.48 -12.03 -2.46
C ALA A 182 11.88 -13.39 -2.87
N PRO A 183 11.87 -14.37 -1.96
CA PRO A 183 11.08 -15.57 -2.18
C PRO A 183 9.58 -15.20 -2.20
N LEU A 184 8.85 -15.84 -3.10
CA LEU A 184 7.40 -15.72 -3.23
C LEU A 184 6.83 -17.13 -3.27
N THR A 185 6.13 -17.51 -2.20
CA THR A 185 5.48 -18.82 -2.13
C THR A 185 4.19 -18.87 -2.95
N VAL A 186 3.74 -20.05 -3.31
CA VAL A 186 2.44 -20.22 -3.97
C VAL A 186 1.30 -19.69 -3.10
N ASP A 187 1.38 -19.85 -1.79
CA ASP A 187 0.37 -19.36 -0.87
C ASP A 187 0.36 -17.82 -0.83
N ASP A 188 1.52 -17.15 -0.87
CA ASP A 188 1.62 -15.69 -0.98
C ASP A 188 1.09 -15.18 -2.31
N MET A 189 1.39 -15.89 -3.43
CA MET A 189 0.82 -15.55 -4.75
C MET A 189 -0.70 -15.58 -4.73
N VAL A 190 -1.28 -16.66 -4.21
CA VAL A 190 -2.72 -16.85 -4.12
C VAL A 190 -3.34 -15.83 -3.18
N GLY A 191 -2.70 -15.55 -2.04
CA GLY A 191 -3.10 -14.49 -1.13
C GLY A 191 -3.13 -13.12 -1.80
N GLY A 192 -2.07 -12.78 -2.55
CA GLY A 192 -1.95 -11.56 -3.33
C GLY A 192 -3.04 -11.42 -4.41
N VAL A 193 -3.34 -12.50 -5.13
CA VAL A 193 -4.45 -12.52 -6.10
C VAL A 193 -5.79 -12.26 -5.42
N PHE A 194 -6.08 -12.97 -4.33
CA PHE A 194 -7.38 -12.86 -3.65
C PHE A 194 -7.56 -11.52 -2.94
N SER A 195 -6.49 -10.89 -2.47
CA SER A 195 -6.55 -9.54 -1.90
C SER A 195 -6.91 -8.46 -2.93
N ALA A 196 -6.67 -8.73 -4.21
CA ALA A 196 -7.00 -7.81 -5.30
C ALA A 196 -8.40 -8.05 -5.90
N LEU A 197 -9.12 -9.08 -5.46
CA LEU A 197 -10.48 -9.39 -5.91
C LEU A 197 -11.51 -8.79 -4.94
N SER A 198 -12.62 -8.30 -5.50
CA SER A 198 -13.76 -7.90 -4.67
C SER A 198 -14.40 -9.11 -3.97
N ALA A 199 -15.02 -8.90 -2.82
CA ALA A 199 -15.55 -9.95 -1.97
C ALA A 199 -16.55 -10.90 -2.70
N ASP A 200 -17.33 -10.36 -3.63
CA ASP A 200 -18.30 -11.10 -4.45
C ASP A 200 -17.64 -12.03 -5.49
N ARG A 201 -16.36 -11.81 -5.80
CA ARG A 201 -15.55 -12.62 -6.73
C ARG A 201 -14.66 -13.65 -6.04
N LEU A 202 -14.58 -13.61 -4.72
CA LEU A 202 -13.76 -14.56 -3.97
C LEU A 202 -14.35 -15.98 -4.07
N PRO A 203 -13.53 -16.98 -4.45
CA PRO A 203 -14.01 -18.37 -4.49
C PRO A 203 -14.26 -18.92 -3.07
N SER A 204 -15.09 -19.96 -2.97
CA SER A 204 -15.27 -20.72 -1.73
C SER A 204 -13.95 -21.30 -1.22
N ALA A 205 -13.91 -21.76 0.02
CA ALA A 205 -12.72 -22.41 0.58
C ALA A 205 -12.21 -23.57 -0.30
N GLN A 206 -13.13 -24.40 -0.85
CA GLN A 206 -12.78 -25.48 -1.78
C GLN A 206 -12.23 -24.93 -3.10
N GLY A 207 -12.82 -23.86 -3.63
CA GLY A 207 -12.34 -23.18 -4.84
C GLY A 207 -10.96 -22.57 -4.66
N ARG A 208 -10.67 -22.03 -3.47
CA ARG A 208 -9.33 -21.50 -3.14
C ARG A 208 -8.28 -22.62 -3.12
N ALA A 209 -8.59 -23.74 -2.50
CA ALA A 209 -7.69 -24.90 -2.49
C ALA A 209 -7.43 -25.46 -3.90
N ALA A 210 -8.47 -25.51 -4.73
CA ALA A 210 -8.35 -25.93 -6.14
C ALA A 210 -7.48 -24.98 -6.94
N PHE A 211 -7.67 -23.67 -6.80
CA PHE A 211 -6.85 -22.65 -7.45
C PHE A 211 -5.38 -22.71 -7.00
N THR A 212 -5.13 -22.90 -5.69
CA THR A 212 -3.75 -23.07 -5.16
C THR A 212 -3.07 -24.29 -5.80
N ALA A 213 -3.77 -25.41 -5.92
CA ALA A 213 -3.23 -26.61 -6.57
C ALA A 213 -2.95 -26.36 -8.06
N GLU A 214 -3.85 -25.69 -8.77
CA GLU A 214 -3.67 -25.35 -10.19
C GLU A 214 -2.45 -24.43 -10.41
N VAL A 215 -2.26 -23.41 -9.58
CA VAL A 215 -1.07 -22.52 -9.64
C VAL A 215 0.21 -23.33 -9.39
N ARG A 216 0.22 -24.23 -8.38
CA ARG A 216 1.37 -25.09 -8.09
C ARG A 216 1.72 -25.99 -9.29
N ASP A 217 0.72 -26.60 -9.92
CA ASP A 217 0.91 -27.44 -11.11
C ASP A 217 1.45 -26.62 -12.29
N ALA A 218 0.91 -25.43 -12.53
CA ALA A 218 1.36 -24.52 -13.59
C ALA A 218 2.82 -24.05 -13.39
N LEU A 219 3.28 -24.02 -12.13
CA LEU A 219 4.68 -23.74 -11.79
C LEU A 219 5.59 -24.98 -11.81
N GLY A 220 5.10 -26.10 -12.35
CA GLY A 220 5.88 -27.37 -12.44
C GLY A 220 6.12 -28.02 -11.08
N GLY A 221 5.20 -27.89 -10.13
CA GLY A 221 5.29 -28.45 -8.79
C GLY A 221 6.22 -27.68 -7.83
N ARG A 222 6.66 -26.49 -8.22
CA ARG A 222 7.44 -25.61 -7.33
C ARG A 222 6.52 -24.94 -6.32
N ASP A 223 6.92 -24.90 -5.05
CA ASP A 223 6.20 -24.21 -4.00
C ASP A 223 6.63 -22.75 -3.82
N GLU A 224 7.75 -22.37 -4.45
CA GLU A 224 8.33 -21.04 -4.32
C GLU A 224 9.03 -20.62 -5.62
N VAL A 225 9.00 -19.34 -5.92
CA VAL A 225 9.76 -18.68 -6.98
C VAL A 225 10.49 -17.47 -6.42
N THR A 226 11.39 -16.87 -7.19
CA THR A 226 11.98 -15.58 -6.86
C THR A 226 11.19 -14.47 -7.54
N GLU A 227 10.66 -13.55 -6.75
CA GLU A 227 10.06 -12.30 -7.23
C GLU A 227 11.09 -11.18 -7.22
N ARG A 228 11.16 -10.44 -8.32
CA ARG A 228 11.92 -9.18 -8.38
C ARG A 228 11.00 -8.02 -8.09
N ILE A 229 11.01 -7.54 -6.84
CA ILE A 229 10.15 -6.48 -6.36
C ILE A 229 10.81 -5.14 -6.66
N ARG A 230 10.06 -4.22 -7.27
CA ARG A 230 10.45 -2.81 -7.37
C ARG A 230 9.41 -1.97 -6.67
N VAL A 231 9.82 -1.35 -5.58
CA VAL A 231 8.98 -0.41 -4.83
C VAL A 231 9.32 1.01 -5.28
N TRP A 232 8.31 1.74 -5.74
CA TRP A 232 8.39 3.14 -6.07
C TRP A 232 7.92 3.98 -4.90
N LEU A 233 8.67 5.06 -4.62
CA LEU A 233 8.37 6.04 -3.58
C LEU A 233 8.24 7.39 -4.26
N GLN A 234 7.06 7.95 -4.23
CA GLN A 234 6.74 9.27 -4.77
C GLN A 234 6.52 10.22 -3.59
N PHE A 235 7.30 11.27 -3.51
CA PHE A 235 7.29 12.22 -2.41
C PHE A 235 6.74 13.57 -2.88
N GLY A 236 5.86 14.15 -2.07
CA GLY A 236 5.39 15.52 -2.18
C GLY A 236 5.75 16.31 -0.94
N THR A 237 6.54 17.35 -1.07
CA THR A 237 6.83 18.33 0.01
C THR A 237 6.16 19.64 -0.31
N PRO A 238 5.38 20.26 0.62
CA PRO A 238 4.82 21.59 0.40
C PRO A 238 5.94 22.62 0.13
N ASP A 239 5.68 23.56 -0.82
CA ASP A 239 6.56 24.70 -1.08
C ASP A 239 6.56 25.68 0.08
#